data_fc0bdedba19b4ea0876a7777420af2ab
#
_entry.id   fc0bdedba19b4ea0876a7777420af2ab
#
_cell.length_a   1.000
_cell.length_b   1.000
_cell.length_c   1.000
_cell.angle_alpha   90.00
_cell.angle_beta   90.00
_cell.angle_gamma   90.00
#
_symmetry.space_group_name_H-M   'P 1'
#
loop_
_entity.id
_entity.type
_entity.pdbx_description
1 polymer ?
#
loop_
_entity_poly.entity_id
_entity_poly.type
_entity_poly.pdbx_seq_one_letter_code
_entity_poly.pdbx_strand_id
1 'polypeptide(L)'
;MNITQTFYDNMASKYDKLFQDWQATTQEQAEILDRLFREYGYNHTAHILDCACGIGTQAIGLAALGYAVTASDISDRELAEARERAAQNGVQIRFAHADFCALSDAFAEQFDIVIAMDNALPHMLTAQTLSTAVKSIVGRLKADGIFVASIRDYDSLLTNRPPYSPPY
;
A
#
# COMPACT_ATOMS: atom_id res chain seq x y z
N MET A 1 10.17 14.80 13.58
CA MET A 1 8.85 14.43 13.00
C MET A 1 9.03 14.31 11.50
N ASN A 2 8.66 13.20 10.90
CA ASN A 2 8.81 12.97 9.46
C ASN A 2 7.79 13.82 8.70
N ILE A 3 8.23 14.62 7.71
CA ILE A 3 7.37 15.52 6.94
C ILE A 3 6.28 14.71 6.21
N THR A 4 6.63 13.56 5.67
CA THR A 4 5.69 12.64 5.00
C THR A 4 4.60 12.17 5.96
N GLN A 5 4.98 11.72 7.17
CA GLN A 5 4.02 11.30 8.19
C GLN A 5 3.07 12.44 8.57
N THR A 6 3.59 13.65 8.82
CA THR A 6 2.75 14.82 9.16
C THR A 6 1.76 15.16 8.05
N PHE A 7 2.18 15.03 6.79
CA PHE A 7 1.31 15.27 5.64
C PHE A 7 0.14 14.28 5.62
N TYR A 8 0.42 12.98 5.72
CA TYR A 8 -0.60 11.93 5.71
C TYR A 8 -1.48 11.96 6.95
N ASP A 9 -0.95 12.23 8.13
CA ASP A 9 -1.75 12.46 9.34
C ASP A 9 -2.81 13.57 9.17
N ASN A 10 -2.51 14.61 8.39
CA ASN A 10 -3.45 15.69 8.12
C ASN A 10 -4.44 15.35 6.99
N MET A 11 -4.12 14.39 6.15
CA MET A 11 -4.95 13.97 5.02
C MET A 11 -5.87 12.79 5.33
N ALA A 12 -5.57 11.98 6.35
CA ALA A 12 -6.23 10.69 6.61
C ALA A 12 -7.77 10.74 6.50
N SER A 13 -8.43 11.68 7.19
CA SER A 13 -9.90 11.82 7.16
C SER A 13 -10.49 12.40 5.86
N LYS A 14 -9.63 12.69 4.87
CA LYS A 14 -10.03 13.30 3.58
C LYS A 14 -9.45 12.55 2.40
N TYR A 15 -8.64 11.54 2.63
CA TYR A 15 -7.91 10.84 1.58
C TYR A 15 -8.86 10.15 0.58
N ASP A 16 -9.99 9.64 1.07
CA ASP A 16 -11.06 9.08 0.24
C ASP A 16 -11.64 10.07 -0.78
N LYS A 17 -11.57 11.38 -0.49
CA LYS A 17 -12.03 12.44 -1.40
C LYS A 17 -11.12 12.65 -2.61
N LEU A 18 -9.97 12.01 -2.65
CA LEU A 18 -9.11 11.95 -3.83
C LEU A 18 -9.66 10.98 -4.90
N PHE A 19 -10.63 10.17 -4.54
CA PHE A 19 -11.31 9.22 -5.43
C PHE A 19 -12.71 9.74 -5.78
N GLN A 20 -13.17 9.45 -7.00
CA GLN A 20 -14.57 9.72 -7.38
C GLN A 20 -15.53 8.79 -6.63
N ASP A 21 -15.15 7.52 -6.53
CA ASP A 21 -15.80 6.48 -5.75
C ASP A 21 -14.72 5.57 -5.16
N TRP A 22 -14.39 5.80 -3.89
CA TRP A 22 -13.33 5.03 -3.21
C TRP A 22 -13.65 3.54 -3.14
N GLN A 23 -14.93 3.18 -2.97
CA GLN A 23 -15.31 1.78 -2.84
C GLN A 23 -15.20 1.04 -4.18
N ALA A 24 -15.64 1.65 -5.27
CA ALA A 24 -15.44 1.12 -6.62
C ALA A 24 -13.96 0.98 -6.96
N THR A 25 -13.15 2.01 -6.65
CA THR A 25 -11.70 1.98 -6.86
C THR A 25 -11.01 0.87 -6.05
N THR A 26 -11.41 0.68 -4.79
CA THR A 26 -10.90 -0.40 -3.92
C THR A 26 -11.12 -1.77 -4.55
N GLN A 27 -12.33 -2.01 -5.08
CA GLN A 27 -12.66 -3.26 -5.75
C GLN A 27 -11.87 -3.43 -7.05
N GLU A 28 -11.84 -2.42 -7.91
CA GLU A 28 -11.15 -2.47 -9.20
C GLU A 28 -9.65 -2.73 -9.04
N GLN A 29 -9.00 -2.02 -8.12
CA GLN A 29 -7.57 -2.21 -7.86
C GLN A 29 -7.27 -3.60 -7.30
N ALA A 30 -8.12 -4.13 -6.41
CA ALA A 30 -7.96 -5.48 -5.90
C ALA A 30 -8.10 -6.54 -7.00
N GLU A 31 -9.05 -6.38 -7.92
CA GLU A 31 -9.22 -7.28 -9.06
C GLU A 31 -8.03 -7.24 -10.04
N ILE A 32 -7.44 -6.05 -10.25
CA ILE A 32 -6.22 -5.90 -11.06
C ILE A 32 -5.05 -6.64 -10.39
N LEU A 33 -4.87 -6.45 -9.08
CA LEU A 33 -3.81 -7.11 -8.33
C LEU A 33 -4.02 -8.63 -8.26
N ASP A 34 -5.25 -9.12 -8.06
CA ASP A 34 -5.56 -10.56 -8.07
C ASP A 34 -5.19 -11.20 -9.41
N ARG A 35 -5.54 -10.56 -10.54
CA ARG A 35 -5.13 -11.05 -11.86
C ARG A 35 -3.60 -11.13 -11.98
N LEU A 36 -2.91 -10.06 -11.58
CA LEU A 36 -1.45 -10.02 -11.59
C LEU A 36 -0.85 -11.15 -10.73
N PHE A 37 -1.34 -11.33 -9.51
CA PHE A 37 -0.84 -12.36 -8.59
C PHE A 37 -1.04 -13.76 -9.18
N ARG A 38 -2.19 -14.03 -9.82
CA ARG A 38 -2.47 -15.30 -10.50
C ARG A 38 -1.53 -15.57 -11.68
N GLU A 39 -1.16 -14.54 -12.44
CA GLU A 39 -0.17 -14.66 -13.52
C GLU A 39 1.20 -15.13 -13.00
N TYR A 40 1.56 -14.74 -11.77
CA TYR A 40 2.76 -15.17 -11.07
C TYR A 40 2.58 -16.46 -10.26
N GLY A 41 1.43 -17.15 -10.38
CA GLY A 41 1.16 -18.45 -9.75
C GLY A 41 0.62 -18.37 -8.32
N TYR A 42 0.29 -17.21 -7.81
CA TYR A 42 -0.31 -17.05 -6.48
C TYR A 42 -1.84 -17.20 -6.52
N ASN A 43 -2.41 -17.58 -5.40
CA ASN A 43 -3.85 -17.67 -5.18
C ASN A 43 -4.20 -17.12 -3.79
N HIS A 44 -5.46 -17.21 -3.39
CA HIS A 44 -5.96 -16.65 -2.13
C HIS A 44 -5.34 -17.26 -0.84
N THR A 45 -4.49 -18.30 -0.95
CA THR A 45 -3.71 -18.82 0.19
C THR A 45 -2.43 -18.02 0.46
N ALA A 46 -2.06 -17.11 -0.46
CA ALA A 46 -0.90 -16.25 -0.30
C ALA A 46 -1.11 -15.25 0.85
N HIS A 47 -0.06 -15.04 1.63
CA HIS A 47 -0.04 -14.02 2.68
C HIS A 47 0.58 -12.75 2.12
N ILE A 48 -0.17 -11.66 2.15
CA ILE A 48 0.19 -10.36 1.59
C ILE A 48 0.58 -9.40 2.70
N LEU A 49 1.66 -8.64 2.51
CA LEU A 49 1.96 -7.43 3.27
C LEU A 49 1.73 -6.20 2.39
N ASP A 50 0.78 -5.35 2.75
CA ASP A 50 0.70 -3.99 2.25
C ASP A 50 1.52 -3.09 3.17
N CYS A 51 2.71 -2.65 2.72
CA CYS A 51 3.67 -1.98 3.58
C CYS A 51 3.55 -0.44 3.59
N ALA A 52 2.56 0.10 2.87
CA ALA A 52 2.22 1.52 2.83
C ALA A 52 0.72 1.67 2.57
N CYS A 53 -0.10 1.11 3.46
CA CYS A 53 -1.51 0.86 3.20
C CYS A 53 -2.40 2.11 3.23
N GLY A 54 -1.92 3.23 3.80
CA GLY A 54 -2.73 4.41 4.00
C GLY A 54 -4.05 4.09 4.69
N ILE A 55 -5.15 4.52 4.11
CA ILE A 55 -6.51 4.24 4.60
C ILE A 55 -7.03 2.83 4.20
N GLY A 56 -6.18 1.98 3.62
CA GLY A 56 -6.46 0.57 3.37
C GLY A 56 -7.05 0.24 2.01
N THR A 57 -6.91 1.09 0.99
CA THR A 57 -7.53 0.90 -0.33
C THR A 57 -7.26 -0.49 -0.91
N GLN A 58 -5.99 -0.89 -1.05
CA GLN A 58 -5.65 -2.20 -1.60
C GLN A 58 -5.83 -3.32 -0.58
N ALA A 59 -5.44 -3.08 0.68
CA ALA A 59 -5.52 -4.07 1.75
C ALA A 59 -6.96 -4.57 1.98
N ILE A 60 -7.94 -3.66 1.99
CA ILE A 60 -9.36 -3.99 2.20
C ILE A 60 -9.92 -4.75 1.00
N GLY A 61 -9.63 -4.31 -0.22
CA GLY A 61 -10.09 -4.97 -1.42
C GLY A 61 -9.52 -6.39 -1.55
N LEU A 62 -8.22 -6.59 -1.28
CA LEU A 62 -7.58 -7.90 -1.30
C LEU A 62 -8.11 -8.84 -0.21
N ALA A 63 -8.37 -8.31 1.00
CA ALA A 63 -8.98 -9.08 2.07
C ALA A 63 -10.42 -9.49 1.72
N ALA A 64 -11.19 -8.64 1.04
CA ALA A 64 -12.53 -8.96 0.54
C ALA A 64 -12.53 -10.06 -0.53
N LEU A 65 -11.45 -10.17 -1.33
CA LEU A 65 -11.24 -11.28 -2.25
C LEU A 65 -10.78 -12.57 -1.55
N GLY A 66 -10.53 -12.56 -0.25
CA GLY A 66 -10.18 -13.74 0.55
C GLY A 66 -8.69 -13.95 0.78
N TYR A 67 -7.82 -12.99 0.46
CA TYR A 67 -6.40 -13.06 0.81
C TYR A 67 -6.19 -12.86 2.32
N ALA A 68 -5.15 -13.52 2.87
CA ALA A 68 -4.64 -13.20 4.20
C ALA A 68 -3.78 -11.93 4.12
N VAL A 69 -4.30 -10.81 4.65
CA VAL A 69 -3.63 -9.51 4.53
C VAL A 69 -3.11 -9.02 5.88
N THR A 70 -1.84 -8.61 5.89
CA THR A 70 -1.24 -7.74 6.90
C THR A 70 -1.01 -6.38 6.25
N ALA A 71 -1.31 -5.30 6.96
CA ALA A 71 -1.17 -3.95 6.44
C ALA A 71 -0.41 -3.07 7.43
N SER A 72 0.47 -2.22 6.93
CA SER A 72 1.22 -1.29 7.76
C SER A 72 1.35 0.09 7.11
N ASP A 73 1.46 1.09 7.95
CA ASP A 73 1.72 2.46 7.53
C ASP A 73 2.51 3.20 8.63
N ILE A 74 3.18 4.30 8.26
CA ILE A 74 3.89 5.17 9.17
C ILE A 74 2.96 6.16 9.90
N SER A 75 1.74 6.37 9.38
CA SER A 75 0.72 7.25 9.95
C SER A 75 -0.27 6.46 10.80
N ASP A 76 -0.25 6.72 12.11
CA ASP A 76 -1.24 6.13 13.03
C ASP A 76 -2.67 6.59 12.71
N ARG A 77 -2.84 7.79 12.13
CA ARG A 77 -4.15 8.31 11.75
C ARG A 77 -4.72 7.58 10.55
N GLU A 78 -3.89 7.32 9.53
CA GLU A 78 -4.32 6.52 8.38
C GLU A 78 -4.65 5.08 8.80
N LEU A 79 -3.85 4.49 9.69
CA LEU A 79 -4.14 3.17 10.24
C LEU A 79 -5.45 3.14 11.05
N ALA A 80 -5.81 4.21 11.74
CA ALA A 80 -7.10 4.31 12.44
C ALA A 80 -8.25 4.30 11.45
N GLU A 81 -8.18 5.11 10.39
CA GLU A 81 -9.14 5.12 9.29
C GLU A 81 -9.22 3.76 8.58
N ALA A 82 -8.08 3.13 8.30
CA ALA A 82 -8.04 1.82 7.66
C ALA A 82 -8.73 0.74 8.50
N ARG A 83 -8.53 0.74 9.83
CA ARG A 83 -9.23 -0.19 10.74
C ARG A 83 -10.74 0.02 10.75
N GLU A 84 -11.19 1.27 10.77
CA GLU A 84 -12.62 1.60 10.74
C GLU A 84 -13.23 1.13 9.41
N ARG A 85 -12.59 1.43 8.28
CA ARG A 85 -13.04 1.01 6.95
C ARG A 85 -13.05 -0.51 6.78
N ALA A 86 -12.04 -1.22 7.29
CA ALA A 86 -11.99 -2.67 7.29
C ALA A 86 -13.19 -3.26 8.06
N ALA A 87 -13.50 -2.71 9.22
CA ALA A 87 -14.66 -3.12 10.02
C ALA A 87 -15.98 -2.86 9.28
N GLN A 88 -16.14 -1.69 8.64
CA GLN A 88 -17.32 -1.35 7.83
C GLN A 88 -17.50 -2.29 6.64
N ASN A 89 -16.41 -2.78 6.05
CA ASN A 89 -16.41 -3.73 4.94
C ASN A 89 -16.46 -5.21 5.40
N GLY A 90 -16.49 -5.46 6.71
CA GLY A 90 -16.60 -6.82 7.27
C GLY A 90 -15.36 -7.70 7.03
N VAL A 91 -14.19 -7.10 6.77
CA VAL A 91 -12.94 -7.83 6.53
C VAL A 91 -12.01 -7.79 7.74
N GLN A 92 -11.18 -8.84 7.88
CA GLN A 92 -10.18 -8.93 8.94
C GLN A 92 -8.79 -8.72 8.35
N ILE A 93 -8.08 -7.72 8.86
CA ILE A 93 -6.72 -7.35 8.47
C ILE A 93 -5.90 -7.13 9.72
N ARG A 94 -4.67 -7.65 9.77
CA ARG A 94 -3.72 -7.32 10.82
C ARG A 94 -3.02 -6.01 10.50
N PHE A 95 -3.27 -4.97 11.28
CA PHE A 95 -2.65 -3.66 11.11
C PHE A 95 -1.50 -3.44 12.08
N ALA A 96 -0.39 -2.88 11.59
CA ALA A 96 0.79 -2.49 12.36
C ALA A 96 1.28 -1.10 11.98
N HIS A 97 1.79 -0.33 12.96
CA HIS A 97 2.57 0.87 12.67
C HIS A 97 3.98 0.44 12.27
N ALA A 98 4.42 0.80 11.07
CA ALA A 98 5.77 0.49 10.59
C ALA A 98 6.22 1.46 9.51
N ASP A 99 7.53 1.75 9.51
CA ASP A 99 8.21 2.38 8.39
C ASP A 99 8.68 1.29 7.42
N PHE A 100 8.31 1.37 6.16
CA PHE A 100 8.75 0.39 5.16
C PHE A 100 10.26 0.42 4.91
N CYS A 101 10.98 1.42 5.41
CA CYS A 101 12.45 1.41 5.46
C CYS A 101 13.02 0.50 6.56
N ALA A 102 12.20 0.05 7.52
CA ALA A 102 12.62 -0.72 8.70
C ALA A 102 11.60 -1.82 9.07
N LEU A 103 11.06 -2.54 8.09
CA LEU A 103 10.01 -3.54 8.30
C LEU A 103 10.41 -4.68 9.24
N SER A 104 11.73 -4.98 9.37
CA SER A 104 12.24 -5.97 10.32
C SER A 104 11.94 -5.63 11.78
N ASP A 105 11.71 -4.37 12.09
CA ASP A 105 11.42 -3.93 13.46
C ASP A 105 9.97 -4.27 13.87
N ALA A 106 9.09 -4.40 12.87
CA ALA A 106 7.67 -4.69 13.08
C ALA A 106 7.29 -6.14 12.75
N PHE A 107 8.01 -6.79 11.83
CA PHE A 107 7.66 -8.11 11.31
C PHE A 107 8.86 -9.06 11.37
N ALA A 108 8.71 -10.17 12.09
CA ALA A 108 9.68 -11.26 12.08
C ALA A 108 9.45 -12.24 10.92
N GLU A 109 8.19 -12.38 10.48
CA GLU A 109 7.77 -13.26 9.40
C GLU A 109 8.06 -12.70 8.01
N GLN A 110 7.97 -13.61 7.03
CA GLN A 110 8.06 -13.30 5.60
C GLN A 110 6.71 -13.55 4.91
N PHE A 111 6.50 -12.85 3.82
CA PHE A 111 5.26 -12.83 3.06
C PHE A 111 5.46 -13.39 1.65
N ASP A 112 4.40 -13.93 1.08
CA ASP A 112 4.40 -14.39 -0.32
C ASP A 112 4.44 -13.21 -1.28
N ILE A 113 3.73 -12.14 -0.90
CA ILE A 113 3.60 -10.92 -1.69
C ILE A 113 3.78 -9.72 -0.77
N VAL A 114 4.60 -8.75 -1.19
CA VAL A 114 4.66 -7.43 -0.55
C VAL A 114 4.24 -6.40 -1.58
N ILE A 115 3.35 -5.48 -1.19
CA ILE A 115 2.92 -4.38 -2.04
C ILE A 115 3.23 -3.02 -1.42
N ALA A 116 3.53 -2.03 -2.28
CA ALA A 116 3.66 -0.61 -1.93
C ALA A 116 3.02 0.20 -3.06
N MET A 117 1.75 0.52 -2.90
CA MET A 117 0.92 1.08 -3.95
C MET A 117 0.81 2.60 -3.84
N ASP A 118 0.04 3.20 -4.75
CA ASP A 118 -0.35 4.62 -4.74
C ASP A 118 0.79 5.61 -4.51
N ASN A 119 1.92 5.36 -5.20
CA ASN A 119 3.05 6.30 -5.21
C ASN A 119 3.84 6.37 -3.88
N ALA A 120 3.86 5.32 -3.08
CA ALA A 120 4.57 5.30 -1.81
C ALA A 120 6.11 5.44 -1.98
N LEU A 121 6.72 4.68 -2.90
CA LEU A 121 8.18 4.69 -3.11
C LEU A 121 8.77 6.06 -3.51
N PRO A 122 8.11 6.90 -4.32
CA PRO A 122 8.61 8.24 -4.67
C PRO A 122 8.81 9.19 -3.48
N HIS A 123 8.29 8.89 -2.30
CA HIS A 123 8.65 9.63 -1.08
C HIS A 123 10.10 9.41 -0.63
N MET A 124 10.78 8.41 -1.19
CA MET A 124 12.21 8.18 -0.99
C MET A 124 13.04 9.10 -1.90
N LEU A 125 13.28 10.32 -1.44
CA LEU A 125 13.85 11.42 -2.23
C LEU A 125 15.32 11.23 -2.62
N THR A 126 16.00 10.20 -2.14
CA THR A 126 17.41 9.91 -2.48
C THR A 126 17.58 8.45 -2.87
N ALA A 127 18.58 8.17 -3.71
CA ALA A 127 18.94 6.79 -4.06
C ALA A 127 19.26 5.93 -2.82
N GLN A 128 19.86 6.54 -1.78
CA GLN A 128 20.18 5.84 -0.55
C GLN A 128 18.92 5.44 0.23
N THR A 129 17.95 6.34 0.41
CA THR A 129 16.69 6.04 1.11
C THR A 129 15.85 5.03 0.32
N LEU A 130 15.80 5.15 -1.02
CA LEU A 130 15.14 4.17 -1.89
C LEU A 130 15.80 2.78 -1.76
N SER A 131 17.14 2.71 -1.79
CA SER A 131 17.84 1.44 -1.59
C SER A 131 17.56 0.84 -0.22
N THR A 132 17.46 1.63 0.84
CA THR A 132 17.11 1.18 2.18
C THR A 132 15.70 0.60 2.21
N ALA A 133 14.73 1.31 1.65
CA ALA A 133 13.34 0.85 1.53
C ALA A 133 13.23 -0.48 0.79
N VAL A 134 13.82 -0.56 -0.41
CA VAL A 134 13.78 -1.79 -1.23
C VAL A 134 14.44 -2.98 -0.50
N LYS A 135 15.57 -2.78 0.16
CA LYS A 135 16.22 -3.84 0.94
C LYS A 135 15.36 -4.31 2.11
N SER A 136 14.70 -3.39 2.81
CA SER A 136 13.78 -3.69 3.90
C SER A 136 12.58 -4.50 3.41
N ILE A 137 11.97 -4.08 2.31
CA ILE A 137 10.83 -4.74 1.66
C ILE A 137 11.21 -6.15 1.19
N VAL A 138 12.29 -6.27 0.41
CA VAL A 138 12.77 -7.57 -0.09
C VAL A 138 13.15 -8.52 1.04
N GLY A 139 13.67 -7.99 2.14
CA GLY A 139 13.97 -8.77 3.36
C GLY A 139 12.72 -9.39 4.02
N ARG A 140 11.53 -8.96 3.67
CA ARG A 140 10.25 -9.52 4.15
C ARG A 140 9.57 -10.43 3.14
N LEU A 141 10.17 -10.67 1.98
CA LEU A 141 9.69 -11.65 1.02
C LEU A 141 10.19 -13.06 1.35
N LYS A 142 9.36 -14.07 1.15
CA LYS A 142 9.79 -15.47 1.04
C LYS A 142 10.72 -15.65 -0.17
N ALA A 143 11.41 -16.79 -0.27
CA ALA A 143 12.39 -17.04 -1.33
C ALA A 143 11.82 -16.84 -2.75
N ASP A 144 10.57 -17.27 -2.97
CA ASP A 144 9.88 -17.14 -4.26
C ASP A 144 8.84 -15.99 -4.25
N GLY A 145 8.93 -15.10 -3.25
CA GLY A 145 7.98 -14.00 -3.09
C GLY A 145 8.15 -12.90 -4.13
N ILE A 146 7.07 -12.15 -4.39
CA ILE A 146 7.08 -11.02 -5.31
C ILE A 146 6.84 -9.70 -4.59
N PHE A 147 7.48 -8.65 -5.10
CA PHE A 147 7.23 -7.27 -4.71
C PHE A 147 6.53 -6.54 -5.85
N VAL A 148 5.40 -5.89 -5.54
CA VAL A 148 4.64 -5.07 -6.48
C VAL A 148 4.56 -3.64 -5.96
N ALA A 149 4.86 -2.68 -6.82
CA ALA A 149 4.74 -1.26 -6.52
C ALA A 149 4.09 -0.52 -7.67
N SER A 150 3.28 0.51 -7.38
CA SER A 150 2.79 1.43 -8.38
C SER A 150 3.41 2.81 -8.19
N ILE A 151 3.76 3.45 -9.31
CA ILE A 151 4.23 4.82 -9.36
C ILE A 151 3.51 5.56 -10.49
N ARG A 152 3.34 6.86 -10.32
CA ARG A 152 2.79 7.71 -11.39
C ARG A 152 3.73 7.75 -12.58
N ASP A 153 3.16 7.91 -13.77
CA ASP A 153 3.91 8.27 -14.96
C ASP A 153 4.38 9.74 -14.88
N TYR A 154 5.50 9.94 -14.19
CA TYR A 154 6.08 11.27 -14.01
C TYR A 154 6.59 11.88 -15.32
N ASP A 155 6.99 11.08 -16.30
CA ASP A 155 7.47 11.58 -17.61
C ASP A 155 6.32 12.26 -18.36
N SER A 156 5.15 11.64 -18.36
CA SER A 156 3.93 12.25 -18.91
C SER A 156 3.53 13.53 -18.17
N LEU A 157 3.54 13.50 -16.83
CA LEU A 157 3.21 14.66 -16.00
C LEU A 157 4.17 15.83 -16.23
N LEU A 158 5.47 15.57 -16.31
CA LEU A 158 6.50 16.60 -16.56
C LEU A 158 6.40 17.18 -17.98
N THR A 159 6.05 16.36 -18.96
CA THR A 159 5.87 16.78 -20.34
C THR A 159 4.62 17.63 -20.52
N ASN A 160 3.49 17.19 -19.99
CA ASN A 160 2.19 17.83 -20.19
C ASN A 160 1.91 18.96 -19.19
N ARG A 161 2.55 18.92 -18.01
CA ARG A 161 2.41 19.91 -16.91
C ARG A 161 0.96 20.36 -16.70
N PRO A 162 0.02 19.45 -16.46
CA PRO A 162 -1.37 19.83 -16.25
C PRO A 162 -1.48 20.75 -15.02
N PRO A 163 -2.38 21.75 -15.03
CA PRO A 163 -2.52 22.69 -13.92
C PRO A 163 -3.02 22.00 -12.63
N TYR A 164 -3.62 20.84 -12.75
CA TYR A 164 -4.03 19.96 -11.64
C TYR A 164 -4.09 18.51 -12.11
N SER A 165 -4.02 17.57 -11.19
CA SER A 165 -4.35 16.17 -11.44
C SER A 165 -5.82 15.95 -11.07
N PRO A 166 -6.67 15.39 -11.96
CA PRO A 166 -8.04 15.04 -11.61
C PRO A 166 -8.05 13.97 -10.50
N PRO A 167 -9.15 13.83 -9.75
CA PRO A 167 -9.37 12.70 -8.85
C PRO A 167 -9.27 11.36 -9.60
N TYR A 168 -8.83 10.34 -8.91
CA TYR A 168 -8.76 8.97 -9.44
C TYR A 168 -10.14 8.37 -9.59
#